data_c37c42670ec589d701ce1c520f5993ee
#
_entry.id   c37c42670ec589d701ce1c520f5993ee
#
_cell.length_a   1.000
_cell.length_b   1.000
_cell.length_c   1.000
_cell.angle_alpha   90.00
_cell.angle_beta   90.00
_cell.angle_gamma   90.00
#
_symmetry.space_group_name_H-M   'P 1'
#
loop_
_entity.id
_entity.type
_entity.pdbx_description
1 polymer ?
#
loop_
_entity_poly.entity_id
_entity_poly.type
_entity_poly.pdbx_seq_one_letter_code
_entity_poly.pdbx_strand_id
1 'polypeptide(L)'
;AFAYAPKAPGRKNFLNEPETWDLLEQIRMYAEPYELTLLPEIHAAYEEHIYQTVAEKGYMTYDFFLPGLVIDAIENKRSKYLAAWAKELVEKKINTVNMLGCHDGIPMLDLKGILPEEDIQKLIALIVDRGGMVKNLHGQKNVYYQVNATYFSALGESEQKLLLARAIQIFMPGKPQVWYLDLFAGKNDHEAVKEAGEGGHKEINRTNLTDIQIRQGLQTDVVQKQLELLRFRST
;
A
#
# COMPACT_ATOMS: atom_id res chain seq x y z
N ALA A 1 14.48 0.50 3.09
CA ALA A 1 15.75 1.01 2.59
C ALA A 1 16.90 0.00 2.60
N PHE A 2 16.81 -1.12 3.36
CA PHE A 2 17.89 -2.13 3.41
C PHE A 2 18.22 -2.71 2.02
N ALA A 3 17.23 -2.90 1.14
CA ALA A 3 17.44 -3.40 -0.22
C ALA A 3 18.29 -2.48 -1.11
N TYR A 4 18.51 -1.23 -0.69
CA TYR A 4 19.39 -0.27 -1.35
C TYR A 4 20.78 -0.15 -0.68
N ALA A 5 21.01 -0.80 0.47
CA ALA A 5 22.25 -0.66 1.22
C ALA A 5 23.44 -1.41 0.58
N PRO A 6 23.29 -2.68 0.15
CA PRO A 6 24.38 -3.38 -0.52
C PRO A 6 24.67 -2.78 -1.90
N LYS A 7 25.86 -2.21 -2.08
CA LYS A 7 26.32 -1.59 -3.33
C LYS A 7 27.71 -2.07 -3.71
N ALA A 8 27.92 -2.27 -5.00
CA ALA A 8 29.23 -2.57 -5.56
C ALA A 8 29.33 -2.00 -6.97
N PRO A 9 30.55 -1.64 -7.44
CA PRO A 9 30.77 -1.21 -8.82
C PRO A 9 30.23 -2.23 -9.82
N GLY A 10 29.48 -1.76 -10.82
CA GLY A 10 28.90 -2.62 -11.87
C GLY A 10 27.64 -3.40 -11.46
N ARG A 11 27.18 -3.25 -10.22
CA ARG A 11 25.94 -3.86 -9.72
C ARG A 11 24.77 -2.89 -9.84
N LYS A 12 23.52 -3.42 -9.81
CA LYS A 12 22.32 -2.58 -9.74
C LYS A 12 22.20 -1.87 -8.37
N ASN A 13 21.38 -0.83 -8.30
CA ASN A 13 21.23 -0.04 -7.09
C ASN A 13 20.24 -0.64 -6.09
N PHE A 14 19.54 -1.71 -6.43
CA PHE A 14 18.44 -2.26 -5.67
C PHE A 14 18.51 -3.78 -5.67
N LEU A 15 18.27 -4.39 -4.52
CA LEU A 15 18.16 -5.84 -4.31
C LEU A 15 19.35 -6.61 -4.92
N ASN A 16 20.56 -6.30 -4.46
CA ASN A 16 21.74 -7.08 -4.81
C ASN A 16 21.80 -8.35 -3.97
N GLU A 17 21.80 -9.49 -4.63
CA GLU A 17 21.83 -10.82 -4.00
C GLU A 17 23.22 -11.44 -4.12
N PRO A 18 23.67 -12.19 -3.08
CA PRO A 18 22.95 -12.51 -1.85
C PRO A 18 23.02 -11.43 -0.75
N GLU A 19 23.79 -10.37 -0.95
CA GLU A 19 24.20 -9.42 0.09
C GLU A 19 23.01 -8.70 0.77
N THR A 20 21.91 -8.48 0.03
CA THR A 20 20.69 -7.89 0.61
C THR A 20 20.07 -8.82 1.65
N TRP A 21 20.02 -10.10 1.37
CA TRP A 21 19.45 -11.09 2.29
C TRP A 21 20.37 -11.35 3.48
N ASP A 22 21.70 -11.36 3.29
CA ASP A 22 22.68 -11.48 4.35
C ASP A 22 22.58 -10.29 5.33
N LEU A 23 22.41 -9.08 4.81
CA LEU A 23 22.20 -7.90 5.64
C LEU A 23 20.88 -8.00 6.44
N LEU A 24 19.80 -8.44 5.81
CA LEU A 24 18.50 -8.59 6.48
C LEU A 24 18.59 -9.65 7.61
N GLU A 25 19.31 -10.73 7.36
CA GLU A 25 19.57 -11.75 8.38
C GLU A 25 20.39 -11.22 9.56
N GLN A 26 21.43 -10.43 9.30
CA GLN A 26 22.18 -9.77 10.37
C GLN A 26 21.28 -8.84 11.21
N ILE A 27 20.39 -8.07 10.57
CA ILE A 27 19.44 -7.21 11.28
C ILE A 27 18.51 -8.08 12.15
N ARG A 28 18.06 -9.24 11.64
CA ARG A 28 17.23 -10.18 12.40
C ARG A 28 17.95 -10.67 13.65
N MET A 29 19.21 -11.07 13.53
CA MET A 29 20.01 -11.53 14.68
C MET A 29 20.13 -10.47 15.78
N TYR A 30 20.20 -9.18 15.42
CA TYR A 30 20.21 -8.09 16.40
C TYR A 30 18.83 -7.81 17.00
N ALA A 31 17.75 -8.06 16.28
CA ALA A 31 16.38 -7.82 16.72
C ALA A 31 15.82 -8.96 17.61
N GLU A 32 16.24 -10.18 17.36
CA GLU A 32 15.73 -11.40 18.01
C GLU A 32 15.82 -11.39 19.53
N PRO A 33 16.95 -10.97 20.18
CA PRO A 33 17.03 -10.90 21.65
C PRO A 33 16.04 -9.95 22.30
N TYR A 34 15.45 -9.04 21.52
CA TYR A 34 14.43 -8.06 21.95
C TYR A 34 13.02 -8.47 21.55
N GLU A 35 12.83 -9.68 21.05
CA GLU A 35 11.54 -10.21 20.56
C GLU A 35 10.88 -9.32 19.46
N LEU A 36 11.70 -8.61 18.67
CA LEU A 36 11.22 -7.75 17.61
C LEU A 36 10.95 -8.54 16.32
N THR A 37 9.76 -8.37 15.77
CA THR A 37 9.40 -8.90 14.46
C THR A 37 9.78 -7.92 13.37
N LEU A 38 10.58 -8.35 12.40
CA LEU A 38 10.94 -7.52 11.25
C LEU A 38 9.84 -7.54 10.19
N LEU A 39 9.60 -6.36 9.60
CA LEU A 39 8.71 -6.16 8.47
C LEU A 39 9.50 -5.44 7.36
N PRO A 40 10.20 -6.17 6.50
CA PRO A 40 10.97 -5.57 5.41
C PRO A 40 10.06 -4.91 4.38
N GLU A 41 10.40 -3.69 4.01
CA GLU A 41 9.69 -2.94 2.97
C GLU A 41 10.44 -3.08 1.64
N ILE A 42 9.84 -3.80 0.70
CA ILE A 42 10.36 -4.01 -0.65
C ILE A 42 9.21 -3.88 -1.63
N HIS A 43 9.30 -2.92 -2.55
CA HIS A 43 8.42 -2.82 -3.70
C HIS A 43 9.00 -3.57 -4.88
N ALA A 44 8.24 -4.49 -5.42
CA ALA A 44 8.60 -5.26 -6.61
C ALA A 44 7.33 -5.71 -7.33
N ALA A 45 7.41 -5.89 -8.64
CA ALA A 45 6.29 -6.43 -9.42
C ALA A 45 5.91 -7.83 -8.92
N TYR A 46 4.61 -8.15 -8.95
CA TYR A 46 4.13 -9.48 -8.54
C TYR A 46 4.87 -10.60 -9.29
N GLU A 47 5.12 -10.42 -10.58
CA GLU A 47 5.82 -11.39 -11.43
C GLU A 47 7.28 -11.65 -11.03
N GLU A 48 7.89 -10.78 -10.21
CA GLU A 48 9.23 -10.97 -9.68
C GLU A 48 9.27 -11.90 -8.46
N HIS A 49 8.12 -12.21 -7.85
CA HIS A 49 7.95 -13.10 -6.69
C HIS A 49 8.80 -12.74 -5.45
N ILE A 50 9.24 -11.49 -5.32
CA ILE A 50 10.06 -11.05 -4.17
C ILE A 50 9.28 -11.16 -2.85
N TYR A 51 7.97 -10.89 -2.85
CA TYR A 51 7.10 -11.11 -1.69
C TYR A 51 7.14 -12.55 -1.19
N GLN A 52 7.22 -13.52 -2.10
CA GLN A 52 7.33 -14.94 -1.78
C GLN A 52 8.70 -15.25 -1.18
N THR A 53 9.78 -14.75 -1.76
CA THR A 53 11.15 -14.90 -1.23
C THR A 53 11.25 -14.34 0.20
N VAL A 54 10.64 -13.19 0.48
CA VAL A 54 10.58 -12.60 1.82
C VAL A 54 9.85 -13.53 2.80
N ALA A 55 8.69 -14.07 2.38
CA ALA A 55 7.90 -14.98 3.20
C ALA A 55 8.62 -16.32 3.47
N GLU A 56 9.27 -16.91 2.46
CA GLU A 56 10.05 -18.15 2.58
C GLU A 56 11.23 -18.01 3.54
N LYS A 57 11.79 -16.81 3.67
CA LYS A 57 12.82 -16.48 4.68
C LYS A 57 12.24 -16.24 6.09
N GLY A 58 10.93 -16.40 6.28
CA GLY A 58 10.25 -16.29 7.57
C GLY A 58 9.89 -14.88 8.01
N TYR A 59 9.94 -13.91 7.10
CA TYR A 59 9.53 -12.53 7.39
C TYR A 59 8.06 -12.30 7.04
N MET A 60 7.43 -11.36 7.75
CA MET A 60 6.19 -10.76 7.29
C MET A 60 6.46 -9.85 6.09
N THR A 61 5.49 -9.69 5.21
CA THR A 61 5.62 -8.80 4.06
C THR A 61 4.47 -7.79 4.02
N TYR A 62 4.72 -6.60 3.47
CA TYR A 62 3.65 -5.69 3.13
C TYR A 62 2.83 -6.23 1.97
N ASP A 63 1.51 -6.10 2.06
CA ASP A 63 0.60 -6.39 0.94
C ASP A 63 0.42 -5.14 0.09
N PHE A 64 1.38 -4.87 -0.78
CA PHE A 64 1.34 -3.76 -1.73
C PHE A 64 0.42 -4.00 -2.94
N PHE A 65 -0.11 -5.23 -3.07
CA PHE A 65 -1.05 -5.58 -4.12
C PHE A 65 -2.49 -5.21 -3.76
N LEU A 66 -2.85 -5.38 -2.49
CA LEU A 66 -4.23 -5.20 -2.00
C LEU A 66 -4.85 -3.84 -2.37
N PRO A 67 -4.16 -2.68 -2.22
CA PRO A 67 -4.76 -1.38 -2.52
C PRO A 67 -5.33 -1.31 -3.94
N GLY A 68 -4.52 -1.67 -4.92
CA GLY A 68 -4.93 -1.66 -6.33
C GLY A 68 -5.96 -2.73 -6.66
N LEU A 69 -5.83 -3.94 -6.11
CA LEU A 69 -6.79 -5.03 -6.32
C LEU A 69 -8.18 -4.71 -5.78
N VAL A 70 -8.25 -3.99 -4.66
CA VAL A 70 -9.55 -3.57 -4.08
C VAL A 70 -10.19 -2.49 -4.94
N ILE A 71 -9.43 -1.49 -5.42
CA ILE A 71 -9.97 -0.48 -6.34
C ILE A 71 -10.47 -1.17 -7.63
N ASP A 72 -9.66 -2.06 -8.22
CA ASP A 72 -10.06 -2.83 -9.41
C ASP A 72 -11.37 -3.60 -9.17
N ALA A 73 -11.46 -4.30 -8.05
CA ALA A 73 -12.64 -5.11 -7.73
C ALA A 73 -13.92 -4.26 -7.59
N ILE A 74 -13.81 -3.10 -6.94
CA ILE A 74 -14.95 -2.19 -6.70
C ILE A 74 -15.37 -1.50 -8.00
N GLU A 75 -14.42 -0.92 -8.74
CA GLU A 75 -14.71 -0.10 -9.93
C GLU A 75 -15.13 -0.96 -11.13
N ASN A 76 -14.50 -2.11 -11.30
CA ASN A 76 -14.81 -3.02 -12.41
C ASN A 76 -15.84 -4.09 -12.03
N LYS A 77 -16.37 -4.09 -10.79
CA LYS A 77 -17.36 -5.05 -10.27
C LYS A 77 -16.94 -6.50 -10.51
N ARG A 78 -15.68 -6.81 -10.24
CA ARG A 78 -15.10 -8.14 -10.41
C ARG A 78 -14.22 -8.52 -9.24
N SER A 79 -14.26 -9.76 -8.79
CA SER A 79 -13.45 -10.25 -7.66
C SER A 79 -12.32 -11.19 -8.09
N LYS A 80 -12.18 -11.51 -9.37
CA LYS A 80 -11.29 -12.55 -9.88
C LYS A 80 -9.86 -12.43 -9.32
N TYR A 81 -9.23 -11.28 -9.47
CA TYR A 81 -7.83 -11.10 -9.10
C TYR A 81 -7.66 -10.97 -7.58
N LEU A 82 -8.56 -10.25 -6.93
CA LEU A 82 -8.57 -10.14 -5.47
C LEU A 82 -8.77 -11.49 -4.78
N ALA A 83 -9.71 -12.30 -5.27
CA ALA A 83 -9.96 -13.64 -4.75
C ALA A 83 -8.79 -14.61 -5.01
N ALA A 84 -8.15 -14.52 -6.18
CA ALA A 84 -6.96 -15.30 -6.49
C ALA A 84 -5.80 -14.95 -5.53
N TRP A 85 -5.59 -13.66 -5.25
CA TRP A 85 -4.58 -13.20 -4.29
C TRP A 85 -4.88 -13.68 -2.87
N ALA A 86 -6.11 -13.53 -2.40
CA ALA A 86 -6.52 -14.03 -1.09
C ALA A 86 -6.26 -15.53 -0.94
N LYS A 87 -6.59 -16.31 -1.97
CA LYS A 87 -6.33 -17.75 -2.01
C LYS A 87 -4.84 -18.05 -1.95
N GLU A 88 -4.02 -17.35 -2.72
CA GLU A 88 -2.56 -17.53 -2.73
C GLU A 88 -1.94 -17.26 -1.37
N LEU A 89 -2.34 -16.18 -0.68
CA LEU A 89 -1.88 -15.87 0.67
C LEU A 89 -2.12 -17.04 1.65
N VAL A 90 -3.31 -17.66 1.57
CA VAL A 90 -3.67 -18.81 2.42
C VAL A 90 -2.88 -20.05 2.04
N GLU A 91 -2.84 -20.40 0.75
CA GLU A 91 -2.19 -21.62 0.26
C GLU A 91 -0.68 -21.62 0.49
N LYS A 92 -0.03 -20.48 0.28
CA LYS A 92 1.41 -20.29 0.49
C LYS A 92 1.77 -19.89 1.93
N LYS A 93 0.76 -19.71 2.81
CA LYS A 93 0.95 -19.29 4.22
C LYS A 93 1.77 -18.01 4.36
N ILE A 94 1.50 -17.03 3.49
CA ILE A 94 2.19 -15.75 3.49
C ILE A 94 1.59 -14.85 4.57
N ASN A 95 2.40 -14.47 5.55
CA ASN A 95 1.99 -13.53 6.59
C ASN A 95 2.18 -12.10 6.10
N THR A 96 1.08 -11.36 5.97
CA THR A 96 1.11 -9.98 5.48
C THR A 96 0.71 -8.97 6.53
N VAL A 97 1.21 -7.74 6.35
CA VAL A 97 0.57 -6.52 6.84
C VAL A 97 -0.14 -5.91 5.65
N ASN A 98 -1.46 -5.96 5.65
CA ASN A 98 -2.28 -5.42 4.57
C ASN A 98 -2.71 -3.98 4.84
N MET A 99 -2.79 -3.17 3.80
CA MET A 99 -3.19 -1.76 3.89
C MET A 99 -4.10 -1.38 2.72
N LEU A 100 -4.79 -0.25 2.84
CA LEU A 100 -5.47 0.43 1.73
C LEU A 100 -4.63 1.62 1.27
N GLY A 101 -4.54 2.67 2.08
CA GLY A 101 -3.60 3.77 1.86
C GLY A 101 -2.48 3.79 2.89
N CYS A 102 -1.48 4.62 2.62
CA CYS A 102 -0.36 4.88 3.52
C CYS A 102 0.21 6.29 3.25
N HIS A 103 1.34 6.62 3.88
CA HIS A 103 2.06 7.88 3.67
C HIS A 103 2.72 8.00 2.29
N ASP A 104 2.83 6.89 1.57
CA ASP A 104 3.25 6.86 0.16
C ASP A 104 2.02 6.79 -0.76
N GLY A 105 2.24 6.71 -2.06
CA GLY A 105 1.15 6.56 -3.00
C GLY A 105 0.59 5.13 -3.07
N ILE A 106 -0.48 4.97 -3.83
CA ILE A 106 -1.07 3.68 -4.14
C ILE A 106 -0.13 2.96 -5.11
N PRO A 107 0.41 1.78 -4.74
CA PRO A 107 1.35 1.04 -5.57
C PRO A 107 0.70 0.59 -6.89
N MET A 108 1.40 0.81 -8.01
CA MET A 108 0.96 0.39 -9.34
C MET A 108 1.96 -0.56 -9.99
N LEU A 109 3.27 -0.33 -9.77
CA LEU A 109 4.32 -1.22 -10.25
C LEU A 109 4.14 -2.63 -9.71
N ASP A 110 3.78 -2.75 -8.45
CA ASP A 110 3.59 -4.02 -7.76
C ASP A 110 2.50 -4.88 -8.41
N LEU A 111 1.51 -4.26 -9.09
CA LEU A 111 0.42 -4.98 -9.75
C LEU A 111 0.81 -5.70 -11.06
N LYS A 112 2.03 -5.48 -11.58
CA LYS A 112 2.49 -6.17 -12.78
C LYS A 112 2.57 -7.68 -12.57
N GLY A 113 1.95 -8.40 -13.49
CA GLY A 113 1.85 -9.86 -13.43
C GLY A 113 0.64 -10.40 -12.69
N ILE A 114 0.00 -9.62 -11.79
CA ILE A 114 -1.28 -10.01 -11.17
C ILE A 114 -2.49 -9.39 -11.88
N LEU A 115 -2.34 -8.16 -12.38
CA LEU A 115 -3.32 -7.52 -13.28
C LEU A 115 -2.75 -7.40 -14.71
N PRO A 116 -3.60 -7.47 -15.75
CA PRO A 116 -3.22 -7.08 -17.09
C PRO A 116 -2.74 -5.63 -17.14
N GLU A 117 -1.72 -5.34 -17.96
CA GLU A 117 -1.17 -3.98 -18.09
C GLU A 117 -2.24 -2.93 -18.46
N GLU A 118 -3.18 -3.31 -19.35
CA GLU A 118 -4.29 -2.44 -19.74
C GLU A 118 -5.16 -2.04 -18.53
N ASP A 119 -5.39 -2.96 -17.60
CA ASP A 119 -6.19 -2.69 -16.40
C ASP A 119 -5.42 -1.82 -15.40
N ILE A 120 -4.10 -2.00 -15.27
CA ILE A 120 -3.25 -1.13 -14.47
C ILE A 120 -3.29 0.31 -15.03
N GLN A 121 -3.18 0.47 -16.35
CA GLN A 121 -3.25 1.79 -16.99
C GLN A 121 -4.63 2.45 -16.78
N LYS A 122 -5.72 1.68 -16.82
CA LYS A 122 -7.07 2.18 -16.50
C LYS A 122 -7.19 2.63 -15.06
N LEU A 123 -6.60 1.89 -14.11
CA LEU A 123 -6.58 2.28 -12.69
C LEU A 123 -5.79 3.58 -12.48
N ILE A 124 -4.61 3.70 -13.10
CA ILE A 124 -3.81 4.92 -13.05
C ILE A 124 -4.63 6.11 -13.58
N ALA A 125 -5.21 5.97 -14.77
CA ALA A 125 -6.02 7.02 -15.39
C ALA A 125 -7.22 7.41 -14.49
N LEU A 126 -7.91 6.44 -13.90
CA LEU A 126 -9.04 6.66 -13.00
C LEU A 126 -8.63 7.47 -11.76
N ILE A 127 -7.51 7.11 -11.11
CA ILE A 127 -7.06 7.79 -9.90
C ILE A 127 -6.54 9.20 -10.23
N VAL A 128 -5.90 9.38 -11.38
CA VAL A 128 -5.47 10.70 -11.87
C VAL A 128 -6.66 11.58 -12.18
N ASP A 129 -7.70 11.07 -12.83
CA ASP A 129 -8.96 11.80 -13.10
C ASP A 129 -9.64 12.26 -11.78
N ARG A 130 -9.44 11.51 -10.70
CA ARG A 130 -9.87 11.85 -9.34
C ARG A 130 -8.88 12.72 -8.55
N GLY A 131 -7.94 13.34 -9.25
CA GLY A 131 -6.98 14.28 -8.68
C GLY A 131 -5.69 13.66 -8.13
N GLY A 132 -5.43 12.40 -8.38
CA GLY A 132 -4.16 11.76 -8.02
C GLY A 132 -2.99 12.21 -8.89
N MET A 133 -1.77 12.00 -8.42
CA MET A 133 -0.54 12.41 -9.08
C MET A 133 0.37 11.21 -9.32
N VAL A 134 0.68 10.92 -10.59
CA VAL A 134 1.57 9.81 -10.95
C VAL A 134 3.00 10.10 -10.53
N LYS A 135 3.62 9.15 -9.87
CA LYS A 135 5.06 9.12 -9.64
C LYS A 135 5.70 8.04 -10.50
N ASN A 136 6.64 8.47 -11.34
CA ASN A 136 7.44 7.54 -12.13
C ASN A 136 8.59 6.94 -11.31
N LEU A 137 9.07 5.76 -11.71
CA LEU A 137 10.22 5.12 -11.13
C LEU A 137 11.46 6.01 -11.31
N HIS A 138 12.28 6.13 -10.28
CA HIS A 138 13.45 7.00 -10.27
C HIS A 138 14.35 6.78 -11.50
N GLY A 139 14.61 7.87 -12.25
CA GLY A 139 15.48 7.86 -13.42
C GLY A 139 14.87 7.27 -14.68
N GLN A 140 13.63 6.84 -14.68
CA GLN A 140 12.95 6.28 -15.85
C GLN A 140 11.74 7.13 -16.23
N LYS A 141 11.74 7.73 -17.41
CA LYS A 141 10.56 8.42 -17.94
C LYS A 141 9.52 7.38 -18.37
N ASN A 142 8.25 7.67 -18.07
CA ASN A 142 7.10 6.83 -18.44
C ASN A 142 7.05 5.42 -17.83
N VAL A 143 7.83 5.16 -16.77
CA VAL A 143 7.69 3.94 -15.97
C VAL A 143 7.02 4.33 -14.66
N TYR A 144 5.73 4.06 -14.57
CA TYR A 144 4.96 4.35 -13.35
C TYR A 144 5.44 3.50 -12.18
N TYR A 145 5.47 4.11 -11.00
CA TYR A 145 5.76 3.43 -9.73
C TYR A 145 4.53 3.37 -8.85
N GLN A 146 3.92 4.52 -8.60
CA GLN A 146 2.73 4.67 -7.76
C GLN A 146 1.90 5.88 -8.20
N VAL A 147 0.65 5.96 -7.73
CA VAL A 147 -0.17 7.18 -7.83
C VAL A 147 -0.39 7.72 -6.42
N ASN A 148 0.09 8.95 -6.17
CA ASN A 148 -0.13 9.63 -4.91
C ASN A 148 -1.55 10.19 -4.86
N ALA A 149 -2.32 9.74 -3.91
CA ALA A 149 -3.69 10.16 -3.61
C ALA A 149 -4.06 9.61 -2.23
N THR A 150 -5.03 10.24 -1.55
CA THR A 150 -5.71 9.56 -0.44
C THR A 150 -6.55 8.42 -1.00
N TYR A 151 -6.70 7.36 -0.23
CA TYR A 151 -7.48 6.21 -0.68
C TYR A 151 -8.97 6.58 -0.87
N PHE A 152 -9.47 7.47 -0.03
CA PHE A 152 -10.84 8.00 -0.16
C PHE A 152 -11.06 8.74 -1.47
N SER A 153 -10.15 9.65 -1.86
CA SER A 153 -10.25 10.33 -3.15
C SER A 153 -10.06 9.36 -4.33
N ALA A 154 -9.17 8.37 -4.21
CA ALA A 154 -9.01 7.33 -5.22
C ALA A 154 -10.28 6.50 -5.44
N LEU A 155 -11.13 6.36 -4.41
CA LEU A 155 -12.46 5.73 -4.49
C LEU A 155 -13.58 6.69 -4.95
N GLY A 156 -13.22 7.91 -5.40
CA GLY A 156 -14.18 8.93 -5.85
C GLY A 156 -14.96 9.58 -4.71
N GLU A 157 -14.35 9.67 -3.52
CA GLU A 157 -14.93 10.26 -2.31
C GLU A 157 -16.27 9.63 -1.89
N SER A 158 -16.41 8.35 -2.14
CA SER A 158 -17.60 7.57 -1.77
C SER A 158 -17.40 6.86 -0.44
N GLU A 159 -18.14 7.28 0.58
CA GLU A 159 -18.14 6.62 1.88
C GLU A 159 -18.53 5.14 1.79
N GLN A 160 -19.49 4.81 0.93
CA GLN A 160 -19.91 3.42 0.70
C GLN A 160 -18.78 2.57 0.13
N LYS A 161 -18.02 3.09 -0.84
CA LYS A 161 -16.85 2.39 -1.41
C LYS A 161 -15.73 2.26 -0.38
N LEU A 162 -15.49 3.29 0.44
CA LEU A 162 -14.50 3.25 1.51
C LEU A 162 -14.85 2.20 2.56
N LEU A 163 -16.11 2.13 2.99
CA LEU A 163 -16.58 1.11 3.94
C LEU A 163 -16.48 -0.30 3.35
N LEU A 164 -16.82 -0.47 2.08
CA LEU A 164 -16.64 -1.75 1.38
C LEU A 164 -15.16 -2.14 1.30
N ALA A 165 -14.30 -1.22 0.93
CA ALA A 165 -12.85 -1.44 0.87
C ALA A 165 -12.29 -1.82 2.26
N ARG A 166 -12.73 -1.12 3.32
CA ARG A 166 -12.35 -1.44 4.70
C ARG A 166 -12.84 -2.83 5.12
N ALA A 167 -14.08 -3.17 4.81
CA ALA A 167 -14.61 -4.51 5.07
C ALA A 167 -13.77 -5.58 4.36
N ILE A 168 -13.46 -5.40 3.09
CA ILE A 168 -12.57 -6.30 2.35
C ILE A 168 -11.23 -6.42 3.06
N GLN A 169 -10.57 -5.31 3.40
CA GLN A 169 -9.27 -5.31 4.06
C GLN A 169 -9.26 -6.11 5.36
N ILE A 170 -10.24 -5.91 6.21
CA ILE A 170 -10.27 -6.59 7.53
C ILE A 170 -10.56 -8.09 7.44
N PHE A 171 -11.17 -8.56 6.34
CA PHE A 171 -11.41 -9.98 6.11
C PHE A 171 -10.34 -10.65 5.24
N MET A 172 -9.41 -9.88 4.66
CA MET A 172 -8.24 -10.46 3.99
C MET A 172 -7.30 -11.14 4.99
N PRO A 173 -6.58 -12.19 4.56
CA PRO A 173 -5.50 -12.75 5.36
C PRO A 173 -4.46 -11.70 5.73
N GLY A 174 -3.93 -11.77 6.97
CA GLY A 174 -2.91 -10.84 7.43
C GLY A 174 -3.36 -9.90 8.55
N LYS A 175 -2.49 -8.95 8.88
CA LYS A 175 -2.72 -7.93 9.91
C LYS A 175 -3.08 -6.60 9.24
N PRO A 176 -4.29 -6.05 9.46
CA PRO A 176 -4.67 -4.78 8.84
C PRO A 176 -3.93 -3.61 9.49
N GLN A 177 -3.27 -2.81 8.65
CA GLN A 177 -2.72 -1.50 8.99
C GLN A 177 -3.66 -0.43 8.44
N VAL A 178 -4.10 0.47 9.30
CA VAL A 178 -5.02 1.54 8.92
C VAL A 178 -4.30 2.87 8.92
N TRP A 179 -4.22 3.51 7.75
CA TRP A 179 -3.73 4.86 7.63
C TRP A 179 -4.75 5.85 8.19
N TYR A 180 -4.30 6.81 8.99
CA TYR A 180 -5.21 7.72 9.67
C TYR A 180 -6.10 8.54 8.71
N LEU A 181 -5.57 8.99 7.57
CA LEU A 181 -6.38 9.71 6.59
C LEU A 181 -7.48 8.82 5.98
N ASP A 182 -7.23 7.53 5.78
CA ASP A 182 -8.27 6.62 5.32
C ASP A 182 -9.36 6.42 6.38
N LEU A 183 -8.96 6.34 7.66
CA LEU A 183 -9.92 6.24 8.76
C LEU A 183 -10.84 7.46 8.79
N PHE A 184 -10.29 8.65 8.62
CA PHE A 184 -11.02 9.92 8.65
C PHE A 184 -11.61 10.34 7.30
N ALA A 185 -11.60 9.46 6.28
CA ALA A 185 -12.06 9.76 4.93
C ALA A 185 -11.44 11.05 4.37
N GLY A 186 -10.13 11.24 4.62
CA GLY A 186 -9.39 12.42 4.21
C GLY A 186 -9.28 12.50 2.69
N LYS A 187 -9.46 13.72 2.15
CA LYS A 187 -9.38 14.02 0.73
C LYS A 187 -7.96 14.41 0.31
N ASN A 188 -7.72 14.38 -1.00
CA ASN A 188 -6.49 14.89 -1.59
C ASN A 188 -6.24 16.35 -1.19
N ASP A 189 -5.04 16.64 -0.70
CA ASP A 189 -4.63 17.99 -0.28
C ASP A 189 -3.76 18.64 -1.35
N HIS A 190 -4.40 19.25 -2.34
CA HIS A 190 -3.71 19.93 -3.43
C HIS A 190 -3.04 21.24 -2.98
N GLU A 191 -3.54 21.86 -1.91
CA GLU A 191 -2.91 23.07 -1.37
C GLU A 191 -1.57 22.74 -0.71
N ALA A 192 -1.50 21.68 0.08
CA ALA A 192 -0.24 21.22 0.65
C ALA A 192 0.79 20.86 -0.43
N VAL A 193 0.35 20.23 -1.54
CA VAL A 193 1.23 19.98 -2.69
C VAL A 193 1.78 21.27 -3.30
N LYS A 194 0.93 22.27 -3.48
CA LYS A 194 1.30 23.55 -4.03
C LYS A 194 2.27 24.31 -3.13
N GLU A 195 2.03 24.29 -1.82
CA GLU A 195 2.90 24.92 -0.84
C GLU A 195 4.28 24.24 -0.77
N ALA A 196 4.33 22.92 -0.88
CA ALA A 196 5.58 22.15 -0.87
C ALA A 196 6.43 22.34 -2.14
N GLY A 197 5.82 22.77 -3.26
CA GLY A 197 6.51 23.06 -4.51
C GLY A 197 7.02 21.82 -5.23
N GLU A 198 8.15 21.94 -5.92
CA GLU A 198 8.73 20.85 -6.69
C GLU A 198 9.06 19.64 -5.81
N GLY A 199 8.57 18.46 -6.19
CA GLY A 199 8.74 17.21 -5.42
C GLY A 199 7.70 16.99 -4.32
N GLY A 200 6.80 17.95 -4.06
CA GLY A 200 5.79 17.90 -3.01
C GLY A 200 4.59 16.98 -3.27
N HIS A 201 4.61 16.17 -4.33
CA HIS A 201 3.49 15.29 -4.72
C HIS A 201 3.02 14.31 -3.62
N LYS A 202 3.87 14.00 -2.65
CA LYS A 202 3.52 13.14 -1.51
C LYS A 202 2.67 13.84 -0.46
N GLU A 203 2.68 15.18 -0.43
CA GLU A 203 1.91 15.94 0.56
C GLU A 203 0.40 15.81 0.33
N ILE A 204 -0.01 15.38 -0.87
CA ILE A 204 -1.42 15.16 -1.25
C ILE A 204 -2.15 14.20 -0.30
N ASN A 205 -1.45 13.26 0.31
CA ASN A 205 -2.01 12.25 1.22
C ASN A 205 -1.34 12.22 2.61
N ARG A 206 -0.80 13.39 3.04
CA ARG A 206 -0.09 13.54 4.33
C ARG A 206 -0.64 14.67 5.19
N THR A 207 -1.83 15.17 4.91
CA THR A 207 -2.46 16.24 5.68
C THR A 207 -2.45 15.94 7.17
N ASN A 208 -1.90 16.85 7.97
CA ASN A 208 -1.96 16.78 9.41
C ASN A 208 -3.36 17.20 9.90
N LEU A 209 -4.02 16.31 10.63
CA LEU A 209 -5.30 16.62 11.24
C LEU A 209 -5.13 17.37 12.56
N THR A 210 -5.87 18.46 12.72
CA THR A 210 -5.96 19.16 14.00
C THR A 210 -6.86 18.41 14.98
N ASP A 211 -6.74 18.67 16.28
CA ASP A 211 -7.60 18.10 17.32
C ASP A 211 -9.09 18.35 17.04
N ILE A 212 -9.43 19.51 16.47
CA ILE A 212 -10.81 19.85 16.10
C ILE A 212 -11.30 18.94 14.99
N GLN A 213 -10.50 18.77 13.92
CA GLN A 213 -10.84 17.88 12.80
C GLN A 213 -10.98 16.43 13.24
N ILE A 214 -10.09 15.96 14.14
CA ILE A 214 -10.17 14.61 14.70
C ILE A 214 -11.48 14.44 15.49
N ARG A 215 -11.81 15.37 16.39
CA ARG A 215 -13.04 15.32 17.19
C ARG A 215 -14.30 15.36 16.32
N GLN A 216 -14.31 16.20 15.28
CA GLN A 216 -15.42 16.26 14.33
C GLN A 216 -15.51 14.99 13.49
N GLY A 217 -14.39 14.50 12.98
CA GLY A 217 -14.33 13.27 12.20
C GLY A 217 -14.85 12.06 12.98
N LEU A 218 -14.52 11.96 14.27
CA LEU A 218 -15.03 10.90 15.14
C LEU A 218 -16.58 10.90 15.32
N GLN A 219 -17.26 11.97 14.95
CA GLN A 219 -18.72 12.04 14.98
C GLN A 219 -19.38 11.67 13.65
N THR A 220 -18.58 11.47 12.59
CA THR A 220 -19.12 11.12 11.27
C THR A 220 -19.47 9.63 11.18
N ASP A 221 -20.52 9.32 10.44
CA ASP A 221 -20.99 7.96 10.21
C ASP A 221 -19.92 7.05 9.62
N VAL A 222 -19.17 7.55 8.65
CA VAL A 222 -18.14 6.77 7.96
C VAL A 222 -17.00 6.35 8.90
N VAL A 223 -16.59 7.23 9.82
CA VAL A 223 -15.57 6.91 10.82
C VAL A 223 -16.11 5.91 11.83
N GLN A 224 -17.32 6.14 12.36
CA GLN A 224 -17.93 5.24 13.35
C GLN A 224 -18.10 3.82 12.79
N LYS A 225 -18.60 3.68 11.56
CA LYS A 225 -18.77 2.38 10.90
C LYS A 225 -17.41 1.69 10.64
N GLN A 226 -16.37 2.44 10.28
CA GLN A 226 -15.02 1.85 10.18
C GLN A 226 -14.51 1.36 11.54
N LEU A 227 -14.73 2.14 12.62
CA LEU A 227 -14.34 1.73 13.97
C LEU A 227 -15.12 0.49 14.43
N GLU A 228 -16.40 0.36 14.09
CA GLU A 228 -17.19 -0.84 14.36
C GLU A 228 -16.61 -2.07 13.64
N LEU A 229 -16.27 -1.94 12.34
CA LEU A 229 -15.62 -2.99 11.58
C LEU A 229 -14.29 -3.43 12.21
N LEU A 230 -13.44 -2.48 12.63
CA LEU A 230 -12.16 -2.76 13.29
C LEU A 230 -12.38 -3.46 14.66
N ARG A 231 -13.34 -3.03 15.45
CA ARG A 231 -13.69 -3.71 16.71
C ARG A 231 -14.15 -5.15 16.44
N PHE A 232 -15.01 -5.34 15.45
CA PHE A 232 -15.47 -6.69 15.07
C PHE A 232 -14.31 -7.60 14.69
N ARG A 233 -13.31 -7.10 13.98
CA ARG A 233 -12.11 -7.88 13.60
C ARG A 233 -11.25 -8.27 14.83
N SER A 234 -11.30 -7.48 15.90
CA SER A 234 -10.49 -7.68 17.11
C SER A 234 -11.12 -8.63 18.13
N THR A 235 -12.38 -9.02 17.91
CA THR A 235 -13.11 -10.03 18.72
C THR A 235 -12.89 -11.43 18.15
#